data_e7a42fd17cc165366f94e376c30c1853
#
_entry.id   e7a42fd17cc165366f94e376c30c1853
#
_cell.length_a   1.000
_cell.length_b   1.000
_cell.length_c   1.000
_cell.angle_alpha   90.00
_cell.angle_beta   90.00
_cell.angle_gamma   90.00
#
_symmetry.space_group_name_H-M   'P 1'
#
loop_
_entity.id
_entity.type
_entity.pdbx_description
1 polymer ?
#
loop_
_entity_poly.entity_id
_entity_poly.type
_entity_poly.pdbx_seq_one_letter_code
_entity_poly.pdbx_strand_id
1 'polypeptide(L)'
;MARIVVAGAGAIGASIAYHLALAEGEHNVTLCDKGSVASGATGKAMGGVRQQFTTAPEVRLAQESARFFAELGPPLFEQVGYVFLATTQAGVTELEERVRLQLELGVPVEDVDPGFVEGLRTDDVLKAVVCREDGVADPARVTQHLVREARSRGVQLREYMDARELDADVLVIACGAASPALASRHEVELPIRPLVRQLTDTRRVDALPEDLPMVVEAESGFHFRRADGGLRLAMSEPTLRWGDRAQVDEALVADWLKRVAHRYPSAAGVRVARSWAGLYDMTPDAHPIIGWVTDGVYAACGFSGHGFMQAPAVGKAVAEELLGGESSFDLTPYRLERFSGDEIFPETLVL
;
A
#
# COMPACT_ATOMS: atom_id res chain seq x y z
N MET A 1 -8.51 -29.15 -14.49
CA MET A 1 -7.93 -27.85 -14.07
C MET A 1 -8.63 -27.37 -12.84
N ALA A 2 -7.89 -26.98 -11.81
CA ALA A 2 -8.47 -26.39 -10.60
C ALA A 2 -9.10 -25.03 -10.94
N ARG A 3 -10.28 -24.80 -10.38
CA ARG A 3 -10.97 -23.51 -10.47
C ARG A 3 -10.47 -22.62 -9.33
N ILE A 4 -9.73 -21.56 -9.68
CA ILE A 4 -9.20 -20.59 -8.71
C ILE A 4 -10.12 -19.37 -8.73
N VAL A 5 -10.72 -19.06 -7.60
CA VAL A 5 -11.50 -17.83 -7.41
C VAL A 5 -10.70 -16.87 -6.53
N VAL A 6 -10.36 -15.71 -7.07
CA VAL A 6 -9.72 -14.60 -6.33
C VAL A 6 -10.82 -13.61 -5.94
N ALA A 7 -11.13 -13.54 -4.65
CA ALA A 7 -12.13 -12.66 -4.09
C ALA A 7 -11.51 -11.32 -3.67
N GLY A 8 -11.94 -10.24 -4.33
CA GLY A 8 -11.45 -8.88 -4.16
C GLY A 8 -10.63 -8.40 -5.37
N ALA A 9 -11.18 -7.46 -6.15
CA ALA A 9 -10.51 -6.86 -7.30
C ALA A 9 -9.80 -5.53 -6.94
N GLY A 10 -9.23 -5.47 -5.73
CA GLY A 10 -8.25 -4.47 -5.31
C GLY A 10 -6.86 -4.77 -5.85
N ALA A 11 -5.85 -3.99 -5.44
CA ALA A 11 -4.47 -4.15 -5.91
C ALA A 11 -3.93 -5.57 -5.73
N ILE A 12 -4.17 -6.18 -4.58
CA ILE A 12 -3.67 -7.52 -4.24
C ILE A 12 -4.33 -8.57 -5.15
N GLY A 13 -5.66 -8.65 -5.19
CA GLY A 13 -6.32 -9.66 -6.01
C GLY A 13 -6.09 -9.46 -7.51
N ALA A 14 -6.00 -8.22 -7.98
CA ALA A 14 -5.65 -7.92 -9.37
C ALA A 14 -4.23 -8.41 -9.71
N SER A 15 -3.28 -8.21 -8.80
CA SER A 15 -1.90 -8.67 -8.98
C SER A 15 -1.80 -10.20 -8.95
N ILE A 16 -2.49 -10.86 -8.03
CA ILE A 16 -2.56 -12.33 -7.99
C ILE A 16 -3.12 -12.86 -9.30
N ALA A 17 -4.27 -12.33 -9.76
CA ALA A 17 -4.88 -12.75 -11.01
C ALA A 17 -3.98 -12.51 -12.24
N TYR A 18 -3.23 -11.39 -12.24
CA TYR A 18 -2.25 -11.08 -13.27
C TYR A 18 -1.11 -12.09 -13.30
N HIS A 19 -0.50 -12.40 -12.16
CA HIS A 19 0.61 -13.35 -12.10
C HIS A 19 0.18 -14.80 -12.37
N LEU A 20 -1.02 -15.20 -11.94
CA LEU A 20 -1.62 -16.49 -12.35
C LEU A 20 -1.81 -16.59 -13.87
N ALA A 21 -2.18 -15.47 -14.51
CA ALA A 21 -2.36 -15.41 -15.96
C ALA A 21 -1.04 -15.39 -16.75
N LEU A 22 0.07 -15.01 -16.12
CA LEU A 22 1.42 -15.06 -16.73
C LEU A 22 2.06 -16.43 -16.65
N ALA A 23 1.64 -17.27 -15.69
CA ALA A 23 2.21 -18.59 -15.50
C ALA A 23 1.90 -19.52 -16.68
N GLU A 24 2.84 -20.41 -16.99
CA GLU A 24 2.66 -21.41 -18.04
C GLU A 24 1.52 -22.38 -17.68
N GLY A 25 0.75 -22.79 -18.67
CA GLY A 25 -0.37 -23.72 -18.53
C GLY A 25 -1.74 -23.04 -18.61
N GLU A 26 -2.78 -23.86 -18.69
CA GLU A 26 -4.16 -23.37 -18.71
C GLU A 26 -4.71 -23.37 -17.28
N HIS A 27 -5.03 -22.19 -16.75
CA HIS A 27 -5.60 -21.99 -15.42
C HIS A 27 -7.02 -21.40 -15.54
N ASN A 28 -7.97 -21.96 -14.80
CA ASN A 28 -9.33 -21.43 -14.73
C ASN A 28 -9.41 -20.43 -13.57
N VAL A 29 -9.06 -19.18 -13.85
CA VAL A 29 -9.02 -18.10 -12.85
C VAL A 29 -10.20 -17.16 -13.03
N THR A 30 -10.94 -16.94 -11.94
CA THR A 30 -11.99 -15.93 -11.84
C THR A 30 -11.60 -14.91 -10.78
N LEU A 31 -11.45 -13.63 -11.18
CA LEU A 31 -11.35 -12.49 -10.28
C LEU A 31 -12.73 -11.90 -10.06
N CYS A 32 -13.19 -11.83 -8.79
CA CYS A 32 -14.50 -11.28 -8.49
C CYS A 32 -14.46 -10.20 -7.41
N ASP A 33 -15.41 -9.28 -7.45
CA ASP A 33 -15.59 -8.24 -6.45
C ASP A 33 -17.06 -7.86 -6.30
N LYS A 34 -17.48 -7.52 -5.07
CA LYS A 34 -18.84 -7.01 -4.79
C LYS A 34 -19.10 -5.62 -5.36
N GLY A 35 -18.06 -4.89 -5.65
CA GLY A 35 -18.07 -3.61 -6.35
C GLY A 35 -17.37 -3.68 -7.70
N SER A 36 -16.90 -2.55 -8.18
CA SER A 36 -16.05 -2.49 -9.37
C SER A 36 -14.57 -2.62 -9.01
N VAL A 37 -13.74 -2.90 -10.02
CA VAL A 37 -12.27 -2.93 -9.88
C VAL A 37 -11.76 -1.68 -9.18
N ALA A 38 -10.91 -1.87 -8.17
CA ALA A 38 -10.29 -0.82 -7.36
C ALA A 38 -11.27 0.09 -6.58
N SER A 39 -12.54 -0.28 -6.42
CA SER A 39 -13.53 0.56 -5.71
C SER A 39 -13.35 0.59 -4.18
N GLY A 40 -12.60 -0.35 -3.61
CA GLY A 40 -12.30 -0.44 -2.18
C GLY A 40 -11.19 0.52 -1.71
N ALA A 41 -10.35 0.05 -0.78
CA ALA A 41 -9.21 0.81 -0.24
C ALA A 41 -8.23 1.27 -1.32
N THR A 42 -8.03 0.45 -2.37
CA THR A 42 -7.12 0.73 -3.48
C THR A 42 -7.42 2.07 -4.17
N GLY A 43 -8.67 2.33 -4.55
CA GLY A 43 -9.04 3.60 -5.22
C GLY A 43 -9.04 4.82 -4.30
N LYS A 44 -8.82 4.61 -3.00
CA LYS A 44 -8.77 5.65 -1.97
C LYS A 44 -7.36 5.86 -1.42
N ALA A 45 -6.36 5.13 -1.93
CA ALA A 45 -5.00 5.14 -1.39
C ALA A 45 -4.19 6.36 -1.82
N MET A 46 -3.15 6.65 -1.05
CA MET A 46 -2.20 7.74 -1.31
C MET A 46 -1.41 7.52 -2.61
N GLY A 47 -1.06 6.28 -2.91
CA GLY A 47 -0.33 5.90 -4.12
C GLY A 47 1.18 6.08 -4.02
N GLY A 48 1.73 6.16 -2.82
CA GLY A 48 3.18 6.07 -2.62
C GLY A 48 3.68 4.66 -2.90
N VAL A 49 4.87 4.57 -3.49
CA VAL A 49 5.62 3.32 -3.69
C VAL A 49 7.01 3.55 -3.12
N ARG A 50 7.35 2.83 -2.06
CA ARG A 50 8.62 2.99 -1.33
C ARG A 50 9.23 1.66 -0.95
N GLN A 51 10.54 1.63 -0.88
CA GLN A 51 11.34 0.52 -0.37
C GLN A 51 11.72 0.70 1.11
N GLN A 52 11.52 1.90 1.62
CA GLN A 52 11.94 2.35 2.95
C GLN A 52 10.98 1.83 4.04
N PHE A 53 11.20 0.59 4.50
CA PHE A 53 10.49 -0.07 5.61
C PHE A 53 11.42 -0.31 6.79
N THR A 54 10.87 -0.80 7.91
CA THR A 54 11.61 -1.02 9.18
C THR A 54 11.96 -2.48 9.44
N THR A 55 11.47 -3.39 8.62
CA THR A 55 11.72 -4.83 8.74
C THR A 55 12.25 -5.43 7.46
N ALA A 56 13.14 -6.42 7.56
CA ALA A 56 13.79 -7.01 6.40
C ALA A 56 12.81 -7.70 5.42
N PRO A 57 11.78 -8.45 5.88
CA PRO A 57 10.80 -9.03 4.96
C PRO A 57 10.05 -7.98 4.14
N GLU A 58 9.63 -6.87 4.78
CA GLU A 58 8.93 -5.77 4.11
C GLU A 58 9.82 -5.07 3.07
N VAL A 59 11.08 -4.81 3.44
CA VAL A 59 12.05 -4.20 2.50
C VAL A 59 12.20 -5.08 1.25
N ARG A 60 12.33 -6.40 1.40
CA ARG A 60 12.53 -7.32 0.26
C ARG A 60 11.31 -7.36 -0.66
N LEU A 61 10.10 -7.45 -0.12
CA LEU A 61 8.86 -7.38 -0.91
C LEU A 61 8.73 -6.03 -1.62
N ALA A 62 9.08 -4.95 -0.93
CA ALA A 62 9.02 -3.60 -1.49
C ALA A 62 10.04 -3.39 -2.61
N GLN A 63 11.27 -3.91 -2.49
CA GLN A 63 12.29 -3.83 -3.54
C GLN A 63 11.85 -4.53 -4.84
N GLU A 64 11.28 -5.74 -4.74
CA GLU A 64 10.77 -6.43 -5.92
C GLU A 64 9.59 -5.69 -6.55
N SER A 65 8.68 -5.18 -5.70
CA SER A 65 7.57 -4.38 -6.19
C SER A 65 8.02 -3.07 -6.83
N ALA A 66 9.04 -2.39 -6.28
CA ALA A 66 9.59 -1.16 -6.85
C ALA A 66 10.18 -1.39 -8.26
N ARG A 67 10.87 -2.53 -8.48
CA ARG A 67 11.35 -2.90 -9.83
C ARG A 67 10.19 -3.06 -10.81
N PHE A 68 9.12 -3.74 -10.39
CA PHE A 68 7.92 -3.89 -11.22
C PHE A 68 7.29 -2.53 -11.57
N PHE A 69 7.17 -1.62 -10.59
CA PHE A 69 6.66 -0.28 -10.84
C PHE A 69 7.56 0.52 -11.78
N ALA A 70 8.90 0.41 -11.63
CA ALA A 70 9.85 1.04 -12.54
C ALA A 70 9.70 0.54 -13.99
N GLU A 71 9.44 -0.75 -14.19
CA GLU A 71 9.17 -1.34 -15.51
C GLU A 71 7.85 -0.84 -16.11
N LEU A 72 6.83 -0.61 -15.28
CA LEU A 72 5.57 0.00 -15.74
C LEU A 72 5.79 1.43 -16.24
N GLY A 73 6.62 2.21 -15.54
CA GLY A 73 6.95 3.59 -15.88
C GLY A 73 5.75 4.51 -16.09
N PRO A 74 5.99 5.74 -16.58
CA PRO A 74 4.93 6.69 -16.87
C PRO A 74 3.98 6.19 -17.98
N PRO A 75 2.68 6.46 -17.90
CA PRO A 75 2.01 7.29 -16.89
C PRO A 75 1.46 6.51 -15.70
N LEU A 76 1.88 5.26 -15.47
CA LEU A 76 1.39 4.41 -14.38
C LEU A 76 2.19 4.60 -13.10
N PHE A 77 3.49 4.84 -13.22
CA PHE A 77 4.40 5.12 -12.13
C PHE A 77 5.32 6.29 -12.48
N GLU A 78 5.48 7.21 -11.54
CA GLU A 78 6.39 8.35 -11.63
C GLU A 78 7.47 8.19 -10.55
N GLN A 79 8.70 7.97 -10.98
CA GLN A 79 9.87 7.79 -10.10
C GLN A 79 10.41 9.15 -9.66
N VAL A 80 9.69 9.80 -8.76
CA VAL A 80 9.99 11.15 -8.25
C VAL A 80 10.75 11.14 -6.93
N GLY A 81 10.97 9.95 -6.37
CA GLY A 81 11.61 9.80 -5.06
C GLY A 81 10.63 9.89 -3.88
N TYR A 82 11.17 9.52 -2.70
CA TYR A 82 10.45 9.53 -1.44
C TYR A 82 11.40 10.03 -0.35
N VAL A 83 11.10 11.19 0.25
CA VAL A 83 11.97 11.85 1.23
C VAL A 83 11.35 11.83 2.61
N PHE A 84 12.14 11.44 3.61
CA PHE A 84 11.81 11.55 5.02
C PHE A 84 12.58 12.69 5.65
N LEU A 85 11.88 13.55 6.38
CA LEU A 85 12.41 14.71 7.08
C LEU A 85 12.28 14.49 8.58
N ALA A 86 13.37 14.56 9.33
CA ALA A 86 13.38 14.56 10.78
C ALA A 86 13.59 15.97 11.32
N THR A 87 12.76 16.39 12.27
CA THR A 87 12.75 17.74 12.86
C THR A 87 13.16 17.73 14.33
N THR A 88 13.32 16.54 14.92
CA THR A 88 13.77 16.36 16.31
C THR A 88 14.98 15.43 16.37
N GLN A 89 15.76 15.52 17.44
CA GLN A 89 16.89 14.62 17.64
C GLN A 89 16.46 13.14 17.78
N ALA A 90 15.30 12.90 18.38
CA ALA A 90 14.73 11.56 18.47
C ALA A 90 14.36 11.01 17.07
N GLY A 91 13.73 11.84 16.23
CA GLY A 91 13.43 11.49 14.84
C GLY A 91 14.68 11.23 14.00
N VAL A 92 15.76 11.99 14.22
CA VAL A 92 17.07 11.73 13.57
C VAL A 92 17.58 10.35 13.95
N THR A 93 17.59 10.00 15.25
CA THR A 93 18.07 8.69 15.73
C THR A 93 17.25 7.54 15.11
N GLU A 94 15.93 7.65 15.15
CA GLU A 94 15.03 6.64 14.57
C GLU A 94 15.23 6.51 13.05
N LEU A 95 15.39 7.62 12.35
CA LEU A 95 15.63 7.61 10.90
C LEU A 95 16.98 6.97 10.56
N GLU A 96 18.04 7.21 11.36
CA GLU A 96 19.37 6.61 11.17
C GLU A 96 19.35 5.08 11.40
N GLU A 97 18.60 4.61 12.37
CA GLU A 97 18.42 3.17 12.61
C GLU A 97 17.74 2.48 11.42
N ARG A 98 16.68 3.09 10.87
CA ARG A 98 16.00 2.59 9.67
C ARG A 98 16.93 2.59 8.44
N VAL A 99 17.64 3.69 8.21
CA VAL A 99 18.59 3.83 7.09
C VAL A 99 19.67 2.75 7.14
N ARG A 100 20.19 2.43 8.33
CA ARG A 100 21.21 1.37 8.46
C ARG A 100 20.69 0.04 7.95
N LEU A 101 19.50 -0.40 8.40
CA LEU A 101 18.87 -1.63 7.92
C LEU A 101 18.62 -1.58 6.40
N GLN A 102 18.13 -0.47 5.89
CA GLN A 102 17.82 -0.30 4.48
C GLN A 102 19.08 -0.41 3.61
N LEU A 103 20.18 0.22 4.02
CA LEU A 103 21.47 0.13 3.34
C LEU A 103 22.06 -1.29 3.39
N GLU A 104 21.98 -1.98 4.54
CA GLU A 104 22.39 -3.38 4.67
C GLU A 104 21.62 -4.31 3.73
N LEU A 105 20.36 -3.99 3.43
CA LEU A 105 19.51 -4.72 2.50
C LEU A 105 19.61 -4.21 1.05
N GLY A 106 20.46 -3.21 0.79
CA GLY A 106 20.71 -2.69 -0.55
C GLY A 106 19.66 -1.72 -1.08
N VAL A 107 18.86 -1.10 -0.20
CA VAL A 107 17.99 0.03 -0.60
C VAL A 107 18.87 1.25 -0.83
N PRO A 108 18.77 1.93 -1.99
CA PRO A 108 19.65 3.07 -2.32
C PRO A 108 19.15 4.36 -1.65
N VAL A 109 19.13 4.37 -0.31
CA VAL A 109 18.84 5.56 0.48
C VAL A 109 20.08 6.40 0.64
N GLU A 110 19.92 7.71 0.60
CA GLU A 110 21.02 8.68 0.75
C GLU A 110 20.61 9.83 1.67
N ASP A 111 21.57 10.30 2.46
CA ASP A 111 21.44 11.56 3.18
C ASP A 111 21.55 12.71 2.17
N VAL A 112 20.65 13.69 2.29
CA VAL A 112 20.60 14.85 1.40
C VAL A 112 20.46 16.14 2.19
N ASP A 113 20.89 17.25 1.59
CA ASP A 113 20.53 18.57 2.10
C ASP A 113 19.01 18.75 2.04
N PRO A 114 18.33 19.12 3.13
CA PRO A 114 16.88 19.30 3.11
C PRO A 114 16.38 20.27 2.04
N GLY A 115 17.21 21.23 1.64
CA GLY A 115 16.91 22.20 0.59
C GLY A 115 16.94 21.65 -0.84
N PHE A 116 17.28 20.38 -1.05
CA PHE A 116 17.27 19.77 -2.39
C PHE A 116 15.87 19.72 -3.02
N VAL A 117 14.81 19.72 -2.19
CA VAL A 117 13.43 19.82 -2.67
C VAL A 117 13.04 21.29 -2.70
N GLU A 118 12.91 21.82 -3.92
CA GLU A 118 12.60 23.24 -4.13
C GLU A 118 11.25 23.61 -3.48
N GLY A 119 11.24 24.73 -2.77
CA GLY A 119 10.04 25.29 -2.15
C GLY A 119 9.73 24.75 -0.77
N LEU A 120 10.46 23.76 -0.23
CA LEU A 120 10.27 23.34 1.16
C LEU A 120 10.85 24.35 2.14
N ARG A 121 10.15 24.55 3.26
CA ARG A 121 10.73 25.14 4.46
C ARG A 121 11.56 24.09 5.18
N THR A 122 12.80 24.40 5.47
CA THR A 122 13.78 23.45 6.02
C THR A 122 14.54 23.97 7.23
N ASP A 123 14.22 25.16 7.72
CA ASP A 123 14.88 25.81 8.88
C ASP A 123 14.72 25.02 10.19
N ASP A 124 13.73 24.13 10.28
CA ASP A 124 13.49 23.22 11.39
C ASP A 124 13.89 21.76 11.09
N VAL A 125 14.41 21.45 9.91
CA VAL A 125 14.80 20.09 9.53
C VAL A 125 16.24 19.80 9.94
N LEU A 126 16.42 18.76 10.76
CA LEU A 126 17.74 18.32 11.24
C LEU A 126 18.37 17.27 10.34
N LYS A 127 17.56 16.46 9.66
CA LYS A 127 18.03 15.41 8.75
C LYS A 127 17.00 15.16 7.65
N ALA A 128 17.47 14.90 6.44
CA ALA A 128 16.68 14.45 5.32
C ALA A 128 17.31 13.22 4.68
N VAL A 129 16.49 12.22 4.36
CA VAL A 129 16.89 10.97 3.70
C VAL A 129 15.97 10.73 2.52
N VAL A 130 16.52 10.40 1.36
CA VAL A 130 15.75 10.12 0.15
C VAL A 130 16.11 8.75 -0.44
N CYS A 131 15.11 8.05 -0.97
CA CYS A 131 15.31 6.99 -1.95
C CYS A 131 14.77 7.51 -3.29
N ARG A 132 15.66 7.73 -4.27
CA ARG A 132 15.26 8.27 -5.59
C ARG A 132 14.58 7.23 -6.48
N GLU A 133 14.75 5.94 -6.18
CA GLU A 133 14.10 4.85 -6.88
C GLU A 133 12.64 4.65 -6.44
N ASP A 134 12.26 5.25 -5.32
CA ASP A 134 10.87 5.30 -4.87
C ASP A 134 10.06 6.33 -5.69
N GLY A 135 8.75 6.32 -5.55
CA GLY A 135 7.93 7.25 -6.31
C GLY A 135 6.45 7.17 -6.00
N VAL A 136 5.65 7.57 -6.96
CA VAL A 136 4.19 7.65 -6.83
C VAL A 136 3.47 7.04 -8.04
N ALA A 137 2.28 6.52 -7.79
CA ALA A 137 1.42 5.95 -8.82
C ALA A 137 -0.04 6.34 -8.56
N ASP A 138 -0.90 6.10 -9.55
CA ASP A 138 -2.35 6.08 -9.36
C ASP A 138 -2.79 4.63 -9.08
N PRO A 139 -3.19 4.28 -7.84
CA PRO A 139 -3.49 2.90 -7.50
C PRO A 139 -4.65 2.30 -8.30
N ALA A 140 -5.66 3.10 -8.63
CA ALA A 140 -6.79 2.62 -9.42
C ALA A 140 -6.38 2.32 -10.86
N ARG A 141 -5.58 3.20 -11.47
CA ARG A 141 -5.10 3.02 -12.86
C ARG A 141 -4.17 1.82 -13.00
N VAL A 142 -3.23 1.64 -12.04
CA VAL A 142 -2.35 0.46 -12.03
C VAL A 142 -3.16 -0.81 -11.85
N THR A 143 -4.09 -0.86 -10.90
CA THR A 143 -4.95 -2.03 -10.68
C THR A 143 -5.79 -2.37 -11.91
N GLN A 144 -6.39 -1.36 -12.55
CA GLN A 144 -7.13 -1.55 -13.80
C GLN A 144 -6.23 -2.03 -14.94
N HIS A 145 -4.97 -1.59 -14.98
CA HIS A 145 -3.99 -2.10 -15.95
C HIS A 145 -3.73 -3.58 -15.73
N LEU A 146 -3.42 -4.02 -14.51
CA LEU A 146 -3.19 -5.43 -14.17
C LEU A 146 -4.41 -6.30 -14.51
N VAL A 147 -5.62 -5.83 -14.20
CA VAL A 147 -6.86 -6.56 -14.56
C VAL A 147 -7.04 -6.68 -16.08
N ARG A 148 -6.76 -5.61 -16.85
CA ARG A 148 -6.83 -5.69 -18.32
C ARG A 148 -5.85 -6.73 -18.87
N GLU A 149 -4.61 -6.72 -18.37
CA GLU A 149 -3.57 -7.67 -18.77
C GLU A 149 -3.94 -9.11 -18.39
N ALA A 150 -4.47 -9.33 -17.18
CA ALA A 150 -4.96 -10.65 -16.74
C ALA A 150 -6.11 -11.16 -17.65
N ARG A 151 -7.06 -10.29 -17.96
CA ARG A 151 -8.21 -10.63 -18.84
C ARG A 151 -7.77 -10.96 -20.27
N SER A 152 -6.78 -10.24 -20.81
CA SER A 152 -6.25 -10.53 -22.16
C SER A 152 -5.64 -11.93 -22.25
N ARG A 153 -5.30 -12.54 -21.10
CA ARG A 153 -4.72 -13.88 -20.93
C ARG A 153 -5.72 -14.91 -20.41
N GLY A 154 -7.02 -14.60 -20.43
CA GLY A 154 -8.08 -15.57 -20.12
C GLY A 154 -8.68 -15.51 -18.73
N VAL A 155 -8.22 -14.64 -17.82
CA VAL A 155 -8.87 -14.44 -16.52
C VAL A 155 -10.28 -13.88 -16.71
N GLN A 156 -11.25 -14.52 -16.04
CA GLN A 156 -12.63 -14.03 -16.02
C GLN A 156 -12.79 -12.97 -14.92
N LEU A 157 -13.27 -11.78 -15.29
CA LEU A 157 -13.64 -10.74 -14.32
C LEU A 157 -15.14 -10.79 -14.05
N ARG A 158 -15.51 -10.76 -12.77
CA ARG A 158 -16.90 -10.70 -12.28
C ARG A 158 -17.04 -9.55 -11.28
N GLU A 159 -17.38 -8.37 -11.77
CA GLU A 159 -17.73 -7.22 -10.92
C GLU A 159 -19.17 -7.37 -10.41
N TYR A 160 -19.46 -6.75 -9.26
CA TYR A 160 -20.74 -6.80 -8.56
C TYR A 160 -21.20 -8.24 -8.26
N MET A 161 -20.22 -9.13 -8.01
CA MET A 161 -20.40 -10.54 -7.75
C MET A 161 -19.82 -10.90 -6.37
N ASP A 162 -20.60 -11.60 -5.58
CA ASP A 162 -20.12 -12.18 -4.32
C ASP A 162 -19.36 -13.49 -4.60
N ALA A 163 -18.17 -13.63 -4.06
CA ALA A 163 -17.38 -14.87 -4.21
C ALA A 163 -18.12 -16.11 -3.71
N ARG A 164 -19.06 -15.94 -2.77
CA ARG A 164 -19.91 -17.02 -2.23
C ARG A 164 -20.87 -17.62 -3.25
N GLU A 165 -21.06 -16.96 -4.38
CA GLU A 165 -21.92 -17.42 -5.48
C GLU A 165 -21.12 -18.23 -6.53
N LEU A 166 -19.82 -18.39 -6.32
CA LEU A 166 -18.91 -19.05 -7.25
C LEU A 166 -18.39 -20.36 -6.65
N ASP A 167 -18.41 -21.41 -7.45
CA ASP A 167 -17.73 -22.66 -7.11
C ASP A 167 -16.23 -22.53 -7.33
N ALA A 168 -15.43 -22.87 -6.32
CA ALA A 168 -13.99 -22.86 -6.35
C ALA A 168 -13.38 -24.14 -5.81
N ASP A 169 -12.32 -24.61 -6.42
CA ASP A 169 -11.45 -25.64 -5.85
C ASP A 169 -10.40 -24.96 -4.94
N VAL A 170 -10.05 -23.70 -5.26
CA VAL A 170 -9.21 -22.81 -4.44
C VAL A 170 -9.85 -21.43 -4.37
N LEU A 171 -10.10 -20.95 -3.16
CA LEU A 171 -10.57 -19.60 -2.87
C LEU A 171 -9.41 -18.78 -2.32
N VAL A 172 -9.07 -17.65 -2.98
CA VAL A 172 -8.09 -16.68 -2.49
C VAL A 172 -8.84 -15.49 -1.91
N ILE A 173 -8.67 -15.22 -0.62
CA ILE A 173 -9.31 -14.11 0.09
C ILE A 173 -8.38 -12.87 0.03
N ALA A 174 -8.73 -11.91 -0.83
CA ALA A 174 -8.02 -10.64 -1.02
C ALA A 174 -8.96 -9.42 -0.85
N CYS A 175 -9.90 -9.53 0.11
CA CYS A 175 -11.00 -8.57 0.29
C CYS A 175 -10.67 -7.38 1.21
N GLY A 176 -9.39 -7.15 1.56
CA GLY A 176 -8.96 -6.11 2.49
C GLY A 176 -9.72 -6.19 3.82
N ALA A 177 -10.26 -5.09 4.30
CA ALA A 177 -10.99 -5.03 5.58
C ALA A 177 -12.24 -5.94 5.65
N ALA A 178 -12.75 -6.44 4.53
CA ALA A 178 -13.86 -7.39 4.48
C ALA A 178 -13.43 -8.87 4.54
N SER A 179 -12.13 -9.16 4.54
CA SER A 179 -11.57 -10.52 4.55
C SER A 179 -12.05 -11.37 5.73
N PRO A 180 -12.14 -10.87 6.98
CA PRO A 180 -12.61 -11.66 8.11
C PRO A 180 -14.04 -12.20 7.90
N ALA A 181 -14.92 -11.42 7.31
CA ALA A 181 -16.29 -11.82 7.06
C ALA A 181 -16.42 -12.94 6.00
N LEU A 182 -15.46 -13.05 5.07
CA LEU A 182 -15.42 -14.16 4.12
C LEU A 182 -14.74 -15.38 4.75
N ALA A 183 -13.63 -15.19 5.46
CA ALA A 183 -12.87 -16.26 6.11
C ALA A 183 -13.69 -17.01 7.18
N SER A 184 -14.52 -16.30 7.95
CA SER A 184 -15.39 -16.92 8.96
C SER A 184 -16.39 -17.94 8.40
N ARG A 185 -16.70 -17.91 7.10
CA ARG A 185 -17.52 -18.92 6.43
C ARG A 185 -16.80 -20.26 6.27
N HIS A 186 -15.50 -20.25 6.38
CA HIS A 186 -14.62 -21.40 6.30
C HIS A 186 -14.02 -21.75 7.68
N GLU A 187 -14.67 -21.27 8.77
CA GLU A 187 -14.24 -21.50 10.15
C GLU A 187 -12.84 -20.94 10.48
N VAL A 188 -12.41 -19.93 9.70
CA VAL A 188 -11.10 -19.25 9.89
C VAL A 188 -11.32 -17.89 10.51
N GLU A 189 -10.61 -17.61 11.60
CA GLU A 189 -10.54 -16.30 12.24
C GLU A 189 -9.29 -15.55 11.74
N LEU A 190 -9.49 -14.40 11.10
CA LEU A 190 -8.40 -13.50 10.69
C LEU A 190 -8.36 -12.31 11.66
N PRO A 191 -7.24 -12.06 12.36
CA PRO A 191 -7.11 -10.98 13.33
C PRO A 191 -6.94 -9.61 12.63
N ILE A 192 -7.90 -9.25 11.81
CA ILE A 192 -7.92 -7.99 11.04
C ILE A 192 -8.98 -7.07 11.60
N ARG A 193 -8.60 -5.83 11.91
CA ARG A 193 -9.51 -4.78 12.36
C ARG A 193 -9.49 -3.60 11.41
N PRO A 194 -10.65 -3.14 10.93
CA PRO A 194 -10.73 -1.94 10.09
C PRO A 194 -10.30 -0.69 10.87
N LEU A 195 -9.40 0.10 10.29
CA LEU A 195 -8.98 1.40 10.80
C LEU A 195 -9.27 2.46 9.73
N VAL A 196 -10.00 3.51 10.13
CA VAL A 196 -10.30 4.61 9.23
C VAL A 196 -9.05 5.45 9.00
N ARG A 197 -8.75 5.73 7.73
CA ARG A 197 -7.76 6.70 7.27
C ARG A 197 -8.40 7.63 6.26
N GLN A 198 -7.93 8.86 6.21
CA GLN A 198 -8.46 9.85 5.27
C GLN A 198 -7.36 10.52 4.47
N LEU A 199 -7.76 11.10 3.35
CA LEU A 199 -6.90 11.89 2.48
C LEU A 199 -7.64 13.17 2.07
N THR A 200 -6.83 14.17 1.71
CA THR A 200 -7.35 15.45 1.22
C THR A 200 -6.55 15.89 0.00
N ASP A 201 -7.23 16.15 -1.10
CA ASP A 201 -6.64 16.83 -2.26
C ASP A 201 -6.93 18.34 -2.15
N THR A 202 -5.91 19.13 -2.40
CA THR A 202 -6.04 20.59 -2.49
C THR A 202 -6.42 21.02 -3.89
N ARG A 203 -6.92 22.25 -4.02
CA ARG A 203 -6.94 22.95 -5.29
C ARG A 203 -5.53 23.16 -5.79
N ARG A 204 -5.41 23.64 -7.05
CA ARG A 204 -4.13 23.94 -7.68
C ARG A 204 -3.25 24.80 -6.77
N VAL A 205 -1.98 24.43 -6.70
CA VAL A 205 -0.89 25.20 -6.11
C VAL A 205 0.01 25.65 -7.25
N ASP A 206 0.26 26.95 -7.34
CA ASP A 206 1.13 27.47 -8.39
C ASP A 206 2.59 27.07 -8.14
N ALA A 207 3.34 26.85 -9.22
CA ALA A 207 4.77 26.52 -9.19
C ALA A 207 5.12 25.22 -8.44
N LEU A 208 4.24 24.20 -8.44
CA LEU A 208 4.64 22.87 -7.98
C LEU A 208 5.60 22.23 -8.99
N PRO A 209 6.79 21.77 -8.56
CA PRO A 209 7.69 20.99 -9.41
C PRO A 209 6.99 19.74 -9.95
N GLU A 210 7.30 19.36 -11.19
CA GLU A 210 6.74 18.14 -11.78
C GLU A 210 7.29 16.89 -11.10
N ASP A 211 8.52 16.97 -10.64
CA ASP A 211 9.30 15.93 -9.94
C ASP A 211 9.26 16.07 -8.41
N LEU A 212 8.26 16.78 -7.85
CA LEU A 212 8.10 16.87 -6.40
C LEU A 212 8.02 15.46 -5.80
N PRO A 213 8.98 15.04 -4.95
CA PRO A 213 8.95 13.73 -4.33
C PRO A 213 7.78 13.61 -3.34
N MET A 214 7.47 12.38 -2.93
CA MET A 214 6.67 12.18 -1.74
C MET A 214 7.45 12.71 -0.52
N VAL A 215 6.91 13.69 0.17
CA VAL A 215 7.52 14.30 1.36
C VAL A 215 6.83 13.78 2.61
N VAL A 216 7.60 13.28 3.57
CA VAL A 216 7.11 12.73 4.85
C VAL A 216 7.84 13.38 6.01
N GLU A 217 7.12 13.90 6.99
CA GLU A 217 7.66 14.26 8.30
C GLU A 217 7.72 13.01 9.17
N ALA A 218 8.92 12.58 9.55
CA ALA A 218 9.16 11.29 10.17
C ALA A 218 8.39 11.12 11.50
N GLU A 219 8.36 12.17 12.34
CA GLU A 219 7.74 12.09 13.67
C GLU A 219 6.22 12.14 13.64
N SER A 220 5.64 12.94 12.76
CA SER A 220 4.18 13.11 12.68
C SER A 220 3.52 12.15 11.72
N GLY A 221 4.29 11.56 10.80
CA GLY A 221 3.76 10.84 9.65
C GLY A 221 2.95 11.73 8.71
N PHE A 222 2.99 13.07 8.87
CA PHE A 222 2.37 13.97 7.90
C PHE A 222 3.11 13.87 6.58
N HIS A 223 2.37 13.63 5.51
CA HIS A 223 2.98 13.47 4.20
C HIS A 223 2.12 14.06 3.09
N PHE A 224 2.78 14.44 2.01
CA PHE A 224 2.13 14.97 0.84
C PHE A 224 2.90 14.68 -0.43
N ARG A 225 2.17 14.70 -1.53
CA ARG A 225 2.70 14.58 -2.90
C ARG A 225 1.90 15.43 -3.87
N ARG A 226 2.44 15.64 -5.05
CA ARG A 226 1.69 16.25 -6.16
C ARG A 226 0.52 15.34 -6.58
N ALA A 227 -0.65 15.95 -6.84
CA ALA A 227 -1.83 15.30 -7.38
C ALA A 227 -2.70 16.31 -8.13
N ASP A 228 -2.99 16.06 -9.40
CA ASP A 228 -3.91 16.87 -10.23
C ASP A 228 -3.60 18.40 -10.21
N GLY A 229 -2.32 18.76 -10.19
CA GLY A 229 -1.86 20.15 -10.12
C GLY A 229 -1.98 20.81 -8.73
N GLY A 230 -2.45 20.09 -7.72
CA GLY A 230 -2.43 20.43 -6.30
C GLY A 230 -1.60 19.42 -5.51
N LEU A 231 -1.89 19.35 -4.20
CA LEU A 231 -1.24 18.42 -3.29
C LEU A 231 -2.28 17.45 -2.71
N ARG A 232 -1.88 16.17 -2.59
CA ARG A 232 -2.58 15.16 -1.79
C ARG A 232 -1.92 15.07 -0.44
N LEU A 233 -2.71 15.19 0.62
CA LEU A 233 -2.26 15.26 2.00
C LEU A 233 -2.78 14.06 2.77
N ALA A 234 -1.96 13.53 3.68
CA ALA A 234 -2.36 12.55 4.70
C ALA A 234 -1.45 12.67 5.92
N MET A 235 -1.85 12.00 7.01
CA MET A 235 -1.06 11.90 8.24
C MET A 235 -1.49 10.68 9.04
N SER A 236 -0.57 10.12 9.80
CA SER A 236 -0.92 9.20 10.88
C SER A 236 -1.73 9.94 11.94
N GLU A 237 -2.98 9.52 12.12
CA GLU A 237 -3.90 10.23 13.02
C GLU A 237 -3.52 9.97 14.49
N PRO A 238 -3.43 11.01 15.33
CA PRO A 238 -3.04 10.85 16.74
C PRO A 238 -4.06 10.05 17.55
N THR A 239 -5.32 10.04 17.11
CA THR A 239 -6.39 9.22 17.69
C THR A 239 -6.88 8.23 16.64
N LEU A 240 -6.69 6.93 16.92
CA LEU A 240 -7.07 5.88 16.00
C LEU A 240 -8.59 5.71 15.94
N ARG A 241 -9.16 5.79 14.74
CA ARG A 241 -10.59 5.63 14.48
C ARG A 241 -10.90 4.21 13.99
N TRP A 242 -11.07 3.30 14.93
CA TRP A 242 -11.39 1.90 14.64
C TRP A 242 -12.85 1.73 14.20
N GLY A 243 -13.10 0.89 13.20
CA GLY A 243 -14.42 0.52 12.70
C GLY A 243 -14.53 0.66 11.18
N ASP A 244 -15.72 0.36 10.66
CA ASP A 244 -16.02 0.27 9.24
C ASP A 244 -16.62 1.55 8.63
N ARG A 245 -16.91 2.54 9.45
CA ARG A 245 -17.51 3.82 9.02
C ARG A 245 -16.45 4.82 8.60
N ALA A 246 -16.07 4.76 7.34
CA ALA A 246 -15.09 5.67 6.74
C ALA A 246 -15.69 7.08 6.55
N GLN A 247 -15.51 7.95 7.54
CA GLN A 247 -15.95 9.35 7.52
C GLN A 247 -14.75 10.28 7.60
N VAL A 248 -14.86 11.44 6.93
CA VAL A 248 -13.86 12.52 6.98
C VAL A 248 -14.01 13.28 8.30
N ASP A 249 -12.89 13.58 8.92
CA ASP A 249 -12.77 14.50 10.04
C ASP A 249 -12.25 15.85 9.53
N GLU A 250 -13.11 16.86 9.53
CA GLU A 250 -12.78 18.19 9.03
C GLU A 250 -11.76 18.94 9.91
N ALA A 251 -11.65 18.58 11.19
CA ALA A 251 -10.65 19.17 12.07
C ALA A 251 -9.22 18.71 11.67
N LEU A 252 -9.06 17.45 11.29
CA LEU A 252 -7.79 16.94 10.73
C LEU A 252 -7.47 17.60 9.40
N VAL A 253 -8.45 17.79 8.53
CA VAL A 253 -8.25 18.51 7.26
C VAL A 253 -7.71 19.92 7.52
N ALA A 254 -8.31 20.64 8.46
CA ALA A 254 -7.87 22.00 8.82
C ALA A 254 -6.45 22.03 9.40
N ASP A 255 -6.06 21.02 10.19
CA ASP A 255 -4.70 20.87 10.71
C ASP A 255 -3.71 20.59 9.57
N TRP A 256 -4.02 19.68 8.65
CA TRP A 256 -3.16 19.33 7.53
C TRP A 256 -2.91 20.50 6.58
N LEU A 257 -3.91 21.37 6.37
CA LEU A 257 -3.73 22.59 5.59
C LEU A 257 -2.74 23.57 6.27
N LYS A 258 -2.71 23.63 7.61
CA LYS A 258 -1.69 24.41 8.34
C LYS A 258 -0.32 23.80 8.22
N ARG A 259 -0.21 22.46 8.34
CA ARG A 259 1.06 21.73 8.21
C ARG A 259 1.66 21.88 6.82
N VAL A 260 0.86 21.69 5.78
CA VAL A 260 1.38 21.87 4.42
C VAL A 260 1.77 23.32 4.15
N ALA A 261 1.04 24.30 4.63
CA ALA A 261 1.40 25.72 4.50
C ALA A 261 2.69 26.07 5.27
N HIS A 262 2.99 25.37 6.37
CA HIS A 262 4.27 25.48 7.09
C HIS A 262 5.39 24.85 6.30
N ARG A 263 5.24 23.58 5.88
CA ARG A 263 6.28 22.79 5.21
C ARG A 263 6.51 23.21 3.76
N TYR A 264 5.45 23.59 3.04
CA TYR A 264 5.49 24.06 1.66
C TYR A 264 4.80 25.44 1.53
N PRO A 265 5.52 26.56 1.79
CA PRO A 265 4.92 27.89 1.89
C PRO A 265 4.09 28.35 0.69
N SER A 266 4.41 27.89 -0.52
CA SER A 266 3.61 28.18 -1.73
C SER A 266 2.20 27.58 -1.66
N ALA A 267 1.93 26.64 -0.74
CA ALA A 267 0.59 26.14 -0.47
C ALA A 267 -0.18 26.95 0.58
N ALA A 268 0.37 28.07 1.07
CA ALA A 268 -0.35 28.89 2.04
C ALA A 268 -1.66 29.43 1.47
N GLY A 269 -2.75 29.24 2.21
CA GLY A 269 -4.09 29.66 1.79
C GLY A 269 -4.74 28.78 0.72
N VAL A 270 -4.14 27.66 0.35
CA VAL A 270 -4.75 26.72 -0.58
C VAL A 270 -6.06 26.16 -0.02
N ARG A 271 -7.04 25.99 -0.90
CA ARG A 271 -8.36 25.45 -0.54
C ARG A 271 -8.45 23.96 -0.83
N VAL A 272 -9.27 23.27 -0.06
CA VAL A 272 -9.62 21.87 -0.33
C VAL A 272 -10.33 21.74 -1.67
N ALA A 273 -9.94 20.75 -2.45
CA ALA A 273 -10.67 20.30 -3.65
C ALA A 273 -11.65 19.19 -3.29
N ARG A 274 -11.18 18.19 -2.55
CA ARG A 274 -11.97 17.06 -2.03
C ARG A 274 -11.29 16.43 -0.84
N SER A 275 -12.07 15.79 0.02
CA SER A 275 -11.58 14.89 1.07
C SER A 275 -12.37 13.58 1.03
N TRP A 276 -11.73 12.49 1.38
CA TRP A 276 -12.37 11.18 1.47
C TRP A 276 -11.70 10.32 2.52
N ALA A 277 -12.39 9.26 2.94
CA ALA A 277 -11.86 8.30 3.88
C ALA A 277 -11.96 6.87 3.32
N GLY A 278 -11.05 6.02 3.74
CA GLY A 278 -10.97 4.60 3.43
C GLY A 278 -10.69 3.79 4.68
N LEU A 279 -10.53 2.48 4.49
CA LEU A 279 -10.23 1.56 5.57
C LEU A 279 -8.87 0.91 5.34
N TYR A 280 -8.03 0.92 6.36
CA TYR A 280 -6.91 -0.01 6.46
C TYR A 280 -7.40 -1.30 7.08
N ASP A 281 -6.88 -2.41 6.62
CA ASP A 281 -7.08 -3.77 7.12
C ASP A 281 -5.95 -4.13 8.09
N MET A 282 -6.01 -3.55 9.31
CA MET A 282 -4.93 -3.66 10.30
C MET A 282 -4.86 -5.04 10.92
N THR A 283 -3.69 -5.65 10.86
CA THR A 283 -3.28 -6.80 11.68
C THR A 283 -2.60 -6.34 12.99
N PRO A 284 -2.42 -7.20 13.99
CA PRO A 284 -1.78 -6.82 15.25
C PRO A 284 -0.34 -6.31 15.12
N ASP A 285 0.40 -6.80 14.13
CA ASP A 285 1.81 -6.48 13.85
C ASP A 285 2.03 -5.64 12.59
N ALA A 286 0.96 -5.20 11.95
CA ALA A 286 0.96 -4.47 10.69
C ALA A 286 1.57 -5.21 9.49
N HIS A 287 1.87 -6.51 9.60
CA HIS A 287 2.24 -7.35 8.47
C HIS A 287 1.03 -8.06 7.86
N PRO A 288 1.02 -8.34 6.55
CA PRO A 288 -0.07 -9.05 5.92
C PRO A 288 -0.18 -10.51 6.39
N ILE A 289 -1.33 -11.11 6.13
CA ILE A 289 -1.55 -12.55 6.23
C ILE A 289 -1.50 -13.12 4.82
N ILE A 290 -0.51 -13.98 4.55
CA ILE A 290 -0.29 -14.60 3.24
C ILE A 290 -0.06 -16.09 3.45
N GLY A 291 -0.96 -16.95 2.96
CA GLY A 291 -0.80 -18.40 3.08
C GLY A 291 -2.12 -19.16 3.07
N TRP A 292 -2.01 -20.48 3.04
CA TRP A 292 -3.11 -21.39 3.26
C TRP A 292 -3.62 -21.26 4.70
N VAL A 293 -4.90 -21.03 4.87
CA VAL A 293 -5.53 -20.86 6.18
C VAL A 293 -6.44 -22.01 6.55
N THR A 294 -6.88 -22.77 5.56
CA THR A 294 -7.51 -24.10 5.68
C THR A 294 -7.50 -24.75 4.30
N ASP A 295 -7.96 -26.00 4.16
CA ASP A 295 -8.03 -26.73 2.91
C ASP A 295 -8.80 -25.96 1.84
N GLY A 296 -8.17 -25.71 0.71
CA GLY A 296 -8.77 -24.98 -0.43
C GLY A 296 -8.95 -23.48 -0.21
N VAL A 297 -8.51 -22.88 0.92
CA VAL A 297 -8.64 -21.45 1.18
C VAL A 297 -7.29 -20.81 1.47
N TYR A 298 -6.96 -19.83 0.67
CA TYR A 298 -5.72 -19.04 0.77
C TYR A 298 -6.05 -17.60 1.17
N ALA A 299 -5.34 -17.03 2.12
CA ALA A 299 -5.48 -15.63 2.51
C ALA A 299 -4.34 -14.77 1.91
N ALA A 300 -4.67 -13.60 1.41
CA ALA A 300 -3.75 -12.54 1.01
C ALA A 300 -4.38 -11.19 1.39
N CYS A 301 -4.32 -10.81 2.68
CA CYS A 301 -5.05 -9.68 3.24
C CYS A 301 -4.37 -9.14 4.50
N GLY A 302 -4.90 -8.08 5.11
CA GLY A 302 -4.33 -7.50 6.32
C GLY A 302 -3.07 -6.68 6.08
N PHE A 303 -2.99 -5.98 4.98
CA PHE A 303 -1.79 -5.24 4.54
C PHE A 303 -1.55 -3.93 5.30
N SER A 304 -2.42 -3.55 6.22
CA SER A 304 -2.21 -2.44 7.16
C SER A 304 -1.80 -1.11 6.50
N GLY A 305 -2.31 -0.87 5.28
CA GLY A 305 -2.03 0.34 4.50
C GLY A 305 -0.92 0.20 3.45
N HIS A 306 -0.16 -0.88 3.42
CA HIS A 306 0.98 -1.08 2.50
C HIS A 306 0.61 -1.86 1.23
N GLY A 307 -0.58 -2.45 1.15
CA GLY A 307 -0.95 -3.43 0.14
C GLY A 307 -0.75 -2.99 -1.31
N PHE A 308 -1.00 -1.72 -1.64
CA PHE A 308 -0.82 -1.26 -3.01
C PHE A 308 0.64 -1.38 -3.47
N MET A 309 1.59 -0.85 -2.70
CA MET A 309 3.00 -0.84 -3.07
C MET A 309 3.65 -2.22 -3.04
N GLN A 310 3.08 -3.17 -2.29
CA GLN A 310 3.57 -4.55 -2.19
C GLN A 310 2.87 -5.52 -3.15
N ALA A 311 1.76 -5.09 -3.76
CA ALA A 311 0.92 -5.95 -4.58
C ALA A 311 1.67 -6.73 -5.68
N PRO A 312 2.64 -6.15 -6.42
CA PRO A 312 3.38 -6.89 -7.44
C PRO A 312 4.12 -8.11 -6.89
N ALA A 313 4.95 -7.93 -5.86
CA ALA A 313 5.72 -9.02 -5.25
C ALA A 313 4.81 -10.07 -4.60
N VAL A 314 3.79 -9.61 -3.88
CA VAL A 314 2.79 -10.50 -3.25
C VAL A 314 2.03 -11.31 -4.30
N GLY A 315 1.59 -10.68 -5.39
CA GLY A 315 0.87 -11.37 -6.45
C GLY A 315 1.69 -12.48 -7.09
N LYS A 316 3.00 -12.21 -7.33
CA LYS A 316 3.96 -13.20 -7.83
C LYS A 316 4.12 -14.36 -6.84
N ALA A 317 4.43 -14.07 -5.59
CA ALA A 317 4.66 -15.09 -4.56
C ALA A 317 3.42 -15.98 -4.33
N VAL A 318 2.24 -15.39 -4.29
CA VAL A 318 0.98 -16.13 -4.14
C VAL A 318 0.71 -17.01 -5.37
N ALA A 319 0.91 -16.50 -6.57
CA ALA A 319 0.72 -17.29 -7.79
C ALA A 319 1.67 -18.50 -7.83
N GLU A 320 2.94 -18.33 -7.46
CA GLU A 320 3.92 -19.41 -7.37
C GLU A 320 3.47 -20.52 -6.42
N GLU A 321 3.01 -20.18 -5.19
CA GLU A 321 2.50 -21.18 -4.24
C GLU A 321 1.20 -21.86 -4.71
N LEU A 322 0.26 -21.11 -5.27
CA LEU A 322 -1.01 -21.67 -5.75
C LEU A 322 -0.83 -22.68 -6.89
N LEU A 323 0.23 -22.53 -7.65
CA LEU A 323 0.59 -23.43 -8.74
C LEU A 323 1.50 -24.58 -8.32
N GLY A 324 1.76 -24.72 -7.00
CA GLY A 324 2.54 -25.81 -6.42
C GLY A 324 4.05 -25.63 -6.54
N GLY A 325 4.52 -24.42 -6.85
CA GLY A 325 5.93 -24.03 -6.85
C GLY A 325 6.40 -23.56 -5.47
N GLU A 326 7.72 -23.39 -5.35
CA GLU A 326 8.32 -22.66 -4.22
C GLU A 326 8.19 -21.17 -4.49
N SER A 327 7.76 -20.41 -3.46
CA SER A 327 7.70 -18.96 -3.57
C SER A 327 9.10 -18.35 -3.70
N SER A 328 9.24 -17.36 -4.57
CA SER A 328 10.46 -16.54 -4.71
C SER A 328 10.80 -15.75 -3.43
N PHE A 329 9.87 -15.69 -2.49
CA PHE A 329 10.01 -15.00 -1.21
C PHE A 329 9.75 -15.95 -0.05
N ASP A 330 10.45 -15.75 1.06
CA ASP A 330 10.08 -16.39 2.32
C ASP A 330 8.79 -15.77 2.87
N LEU A 331 7.68 -16.50 2.73
CA LEU A 331 6.37 -16.10 3.23
C LEU A 331 6.12 -16.57 4.68
N THR A 332 7.07 -17.24 5.33
CA THR A 332 6.96 -17.70 6.71
C THR A 332 6.58 -16.57 7.70
N PRO A 333 7.17 -15.35 7.62
CA PRO A 333 6.82 -14.26 8.50
C PRO A 333 5.37 -13.78 8.37
N TYR A 334 4.68 -14.15 7.28
CA TYR A 334 3.33 -13.70 6.94
C TYR A 334 2.24 -14.75 7.19
N ARG A 335 2.61 -15.95 7.68
CA ARG A 335 1.64 -17.02 7.94
C ARG A 335 0.71 -16.67 9.11
N LEU A 336 -0.53 -17.14 9.04
CA LEU A 336 -1.55 -16.88 10.08
C LEU A 336 -1.11 -17.41 11.44
N GLU A 337 -0.40 -18.53 11.47
CA GLU A 337 0.07 -19.24 12.66
C GLU A 337 0.98 -18.39 13.55
N ARG A 338 1.60 -17.31 13.00
CA ARG A 338 2.43 -16.39 13.80
C ARG A 338 1.67 -15.73 14.96
N PHE A 339 0.35 -15.62 14.84
CA PHE A 339 -0.50 -15.07 15.89
C PHE A 339 -0.87 -16.09 16.98
N SER A 340 -0.44 -17.34 16.86
CA SER A 340 -0.63 -18.36 17.90
C SER A 340 0.48 -18.34 18.97
N GLY A 341 1.54 -17.57 18.77
CA GLY A 341 2.65 -17.36 19.70
C GLY A 341 2.52 -16.06 20.48
N ASP A 342 3.41 -15.90 21.49
CA ASP A 342 3.49 -14.70 22.31
C ASP A 342 4.33 -13.58 21.69
N GLU A 343 5.14 -13.89 20.67
CA GLU A 343 6.03 -12.93 20.01
C GLU A 343 5.43 -12.46 18.70
N ILE A 344 5.24 -11.15 18.59
CA ILE A 344 4.90 -10.48 17.33
C ILE A 344 6.08 -9.60 16.90
N PHE A 345 6.18 -9.38 15.60
CA PHE A 345 7.30 -8.69 14.97
C PHE A 345 6.73 -7.51 14.15
N PRO A 346 6.52 -6.33 14.77
CA PRO A 346 5.73 -5.27 14.15
C PRO A 346 6.51 -4.46 13.11
N GLU A 347 5.85 -4.13 11.99
CA GLU A 347 6.25 -3.02 11.14
C GLU A 347 5.75 -1.71 11.78
N THR A 348 6.66 -0.82 12.09
CA THR A 348 6.35 0.41 12.83
C THR A 348 6.07 1.62 11.92
N LEU A 349 6.48 1.57 10.66
CA LEU A 349 6.30 2.67 9.71
C LEU A 349 4.97 2.55 8.94
N VAL A 350 3.86 2.72 9.65
CA VAL A 350 2.51 2.78 9.08
C VAL A 350 2.12 4.25 8.88
N LEU A 351 2.01 4.70 7.63
CA LEU A 351 1.67 6.07 7.24
C LEU A 351 0.18 6.24 6.94
#